data_fe1cc7c9c0ee3f9e1805ddecf7868367
#
_entry.id   fe1cc7c9c0ee3f9e1805ddecf7868367
#
_cell.length_a   1.000
_cell.length_b   1.000
_cell.length_c   1.000
_cell.angle_alpha   90.00
_cell.angle_beta   90.00
_cell.angle_gamma   90.00
#
_symmetry.space_group_name_H-M   'P 1'
#
loop_
_entity.id
_entity.type
_entity.pdbx_description
1 polymer ?
#
loop_
_entity_poly.entity_id
_entity_poly.type
_entity_poly.pdbx_seq_one_letter_code
_entity_poly.pdbx_strand_id
1 'polypeptide(L)'
;MAMFPLQSALLPDEDLPMQIFEPRYTALVRDCMRDDDPRFGVVLISQGREVGGGDVRCDVGTVARITECLDLAGSGRFMLRCRTGERIRVCDWLPDDPYPRAMVQAWPDEPGEPVTADQLEELEDRVMALFERIAAARNVLLPDRALVLGSDADTVDPGLRLYALASRVPIGPADRYSVLAAPSAAERLAALSDAVDSVAAVIEFQLSE
;
A
#
# COMPACT_ATOMS: atom_id res chain seq x y z
N MET A 1 8.34 6.20 16.39
CA MET A 1 8.30 6.60 14.96
C MET A 1 7.21 7.63 14.74
N ALA A 2 7.45 8.66 13.92
CA ALA A 2 6.40 9.52 13.40
C ALA A 2 5.46 8.72 12.49
N MET A 3 4.15 8.99 12.54
CA MET A 3 3.15 8.22 11.81
C MET A 3 2.27 9.14 10.96
N PHE A 4 1.92 8.68 9.77
CA PHE A 4 1.02 9.38 8.86
C PHE A 4 -0.15 8.46 8.48
N PRO A 5 -1.31 8.60 9.11
CA PRO A 5 -2.51 7.84 8.77
C PRO A 5 -3.09 8.30 7.42
N LEU A 6 -3.46 7.35 6.56
CA LEU A 6 -4.03 7.57 5.23
C LEU A 6 -5.33 6.77 5.05
N GLN A 7 -6.16 7.17 4.10
CA GLN A 7 -7.38 6.42 3.72
C GLN A 7 -7.09 5.23 2.78
N SER A 8 -5.83 4.97 2.47
CA SER A 8 -5.40 3.81 1.68
C SER A 8 -4.28 3.06 2.39
N ALA A 9 -4.33 1.74 2.35
CA ALA A 9 -3.21 0.91 2.76
C ALA A 9 -2.13 0.96 1.68
N LEU A 10 -0.92 1.32 2.06
CA LEU A 10 0.24 1.37 1.16
C LEU A 10 1.01 0.05 1.27
N LEU A 11 1.22 -0.60 0.14
CA LEU A 11 1.99 -1.82 0.05
C LEU A 11 3.50 -1.51 -0.03
N PRO A 12 4.38 -2.46 0.29
CA PRO A 12 5.81 -2.32 0.05
C PRO A 12 6.11 -1.98 -1.41
N ASP A 13 7.13 -1.15 -1.61
CA ASP A 13 7.65 -0.75 -2.91
C ASP A 13 6.69 0.08 -3.80
N GLU A 14 5.83 0.88 -3.17
CA GLU A 14 4.96 1.84 -3.87
C GLU A 14 5.49 3.27 -3.79
N ASP A 15 5.26 4.03 -4.86
CA ASP A 15 5.49 5.47 -4.86
C ASP A 15 4.35 6.19 -4.13
N LEU A 16 4.71 7.11 -3.24
CA LEU A 16 3.79 7.91 -2.46
C LEU A 16 4.08 9.41 -2.67
N PRO A 17 3.46 10.03 -3.68
CA PRO A 17 3.49 11.48 -3.81
C PRO A 17 2.53 12.11 -2.80
N MET A 18 3.01 13.12 -2.07
CA MET A 18 2.24 13.78 -1.00
C MET A 18 2.34 15.29 -1.11
N GLN A 19 1.24 15.97 -0.81
CA GLN A 19 1.22 17.40 -0.58
C GLN A 19 0.89 17.67 0.89
N ILE A 20 1.85 18.24 1.60
CA ILE A 20 1.74 18.52 3.03
C ILE A 20 1.35 19.98 3.24
N PHE A 21 0.24 20.20 3.94
CA PHE A 21 -0.30 21.54 4.23
C PHE A 21 -0.81 21.70 5.67
N GLU A 22 -1.10 20.61 6.37
CA GLU A 22 -1.52 20.69 7.77
C GLU A 22 -0.32 21.00 8.68
N PRO A 23 -0.44 21.91 9.66
CA PRO A 23 0.66 22.29 10.55
C PRO A 23 1.31 21.10 11.26
N ARG A 24 0.52 20.12 11.71
CA ARG A 24 1.04 18.93 12.39
C ARG A 24 1.94 18.11 11.48
N TYR A 25 1.56 17.92 10.22
CA TYR A 25 2.38 17.17 9.28
C TYR A 25 3.54 17.99 8.70
N THR A 26 3.42 19.31 8.66
CA THR A 26 4.57 20.19 8.42
C THR A 26 5.65 20.02 9.49
N ALA A 27 5.24 19.88 10.76
CA ALA A 27 6.18 19.57 11.85
C ALA A 27 6.81 18.17 11.68
N LEU A 28 6.01 17.15 11.33
CA LEU A 28 6.50 15.80 11.05
C LEU A 28 7.60 15.82 9.98
N VAL A 29 7.35 16.47 8.84
CA VAL A 29 8.33 16.54 7.75
C VAL A 29 9.62 17.22 8.21
N ARG A 30 9.51 18.36 8.90
CA ARG A 30 10.68 19.09 9.43
C ARG A 30 11.50 18.25 10.39
N ASP A 31 10.84 17.45 11.22
CA ASP A 31 11.52 16.57 12.17
C ASP A 31 12.18 15.40 11.46
N CYS A 32 11.49 14.74 10.52
CA CYS A 32 12.08 13.68 9.71
C CYS A 32 13.29 14.14 8.89
N MET A 33 13.25 15.36 8.33
CA MET A 33 14.34 15.92 7.52
C MET A 33 15.60 16.30 8.30
N ARG A 34 15.59 16.16 9.64
CA ARG A 34 16.80 16.32 10.48
C ARG A 34 17.64 15.04 10.55
N ASP A 35 17.03 13.91 10.22
CA ASP A 35 17.69 12.62 10.22
C ASP A 35 18.38 12.37 8.88
N ASP A 36 19.47 11.60 8.88
CA ASP A 36 20.17 11.17 7.66
C ASP A 36 19.32 10.25 6.79
N ASP A 37 18.34 9.59 7.38
CA ASP A 37 17.39 8.70 6.73
C ASP A 37 15.94 9.15 7.01
N PRO A 38 15.45 10.17 6.30
CA PRO A 38 14.15 10.77 6.56
C PRO A 38 13.02 9.80 6.22
N ARG A 39 12.29 9.33 7.26
CA ARG A 39 11.23 8.33 7.13
C ARG A 39 10.16 8.47 8.20
N PHE A 40 8.97 7.97 7.87
CA PHE A 40 7.83 7.89 8.79
C PHE A 40 7.02 6.62 8.51
N GLY A 41 6.19 6.19 9.45
CA GLY A 41 5.28 5.08 9.25
C GLY A 41 3.97 5.52 8.60
N VAL A 42 3.42 4.71 7.72
CA VAL A 42 2.11 4.92 7.08
C VAL A 42 1.18 3.79 7.49
N VAL A 43 -0.04 4.14 7.91
CA VAL A 43 -1.07 3.17 8.30
C VAL A 43 -2.43 3.55 7.70
N LEU A 44 -3.29 2.55 7.52
CA LEU A 44 -4.68 2.78 7.08
C LEU A 44 -5.50 3.36 8.24
N ILE A 45 -6.34 4.35 7.93
CA ILE A 45 -7.43 4.82 8.78
C ILE A 45 -8.61 3.87 8.60
N SER A 46 -8.97 3.12 9.65
CA SER A 46 -10.13 2.22 9.63
C SER A 46 -11.45 2.95 9.83
N GLN A 47 -11.45 4.06 10.59
CA GLN A 47 -12.60 4.93 10.79
C GLN A 47 -12.14 6.39 10.96
N GLY A 48 -12.87 7.31 10.36
CA GLY A 48 -12.55 8.75 10.42
C GLY A 48 -12.07 9.30 9.09
N ARG A 49 -11.31 10.40 9.16
CA ARG A 49 -10.78 11.13 8.00
C ARG A 49 -9.31 11.49 8.21
N GLU A 50 -8.59 11.66 7.14
CA GLU A 50 -7.18 12.09 7.17
C GLU A 50 -6.99 13.48 7.79
N VAL A 51 -7.95 14.36 7.57
CA VAL A 51 -7.89 15.75 8.02
C VAL A 51 -8.64 15.91 9.33
N GLY A 52 -7.99 16.55 10.32
CA GLY A 52 -8.62 16.96 11.58
C GLY A 52 -8.35 16.08 12.79
N GLY A 53 -7.82 14.88 12.63
CA GLY A 53 -7.53 13.95 13.74
C GLY A 53 -8.77 13.22 14.29
N GLY A 54 -8.58 12.41 15.35
CA GLY A 54 -9.66 11.59 15.95
C GLY A 54 -9.98 10.34 15.13
N ASP A 55 -9.07 9.91 14.27
CA ASP A 55 -9.13 8.73 13.45
C ASP A 55 -8.83 7.45 14.25
N VAL A 56 -9.49 6.36 13.89
CA VAL A 56 -9.13 5.02 14.32
C VAL A 56 -8.17 4.42 13.29
N ARG A 57 -7.01 3.96 13.74
CA ARG A 57 -5.88 3.55 12.91
C ARG A 57 -5.70 2.06 12.97
N CYS A 58 -5.33 1.47 11.84
CA CYS A 58 -4.91 0.07 11.79
C CYS A 58 -3.49 -0.10 12.37
N ASP A 59 -3.17 -1.32 12.82
CA ASP A 59 -1.90 -1.61 13.49
C ASP A 59 -0.80 -2.10 12.55
N VAL A 60 -1.13 -2.42 11.29
CA VAL A 60 -0.15 -2.80 10.28
C VAL A 60 -0.01 -1.68 9.26
N GLY A 61 1.24 -1.39 8.90
CA GLY A 61 1.57 -0.37 7.93
C GLY A 61 2.91 -0.62 7.27
N THR A 62 3.41 0.41 6.59
CA THR A 62 4.73 0.39 5.94
C THR A 62 5.55 1.61 6.34
N VAL A 63 6.88 1.49 6.26
CA VAL A 63 7.76 2.65 6.36
C VAL A 63 7.79 3.38 5.03
N ALA A 64 7.51 4.67 5.02
CA ALA A 64 7.69 5.54 3.88
C ALA A 64 8.98 6.34 4.05
N ARG A 65 9.92 6.20 3.12
CA ARG A 65 11.16 6.97 3.05
C ARG A 65 10.96 8.17 2.13
N ILE A 66 11.34 9.36 2.59
CA ILE A 66 11.27 10.57 1.78
C ILE A 66 12.46 10.55 0.80
N THR A 67 12.15 10.45 -0.50
CA THR A 67 13.16 10.48 -1.58
C THR A 67 13.36 11.88 -2.14
N GLU A 68 12.33 12.70 -2.14
CA GLU A 68 12.38 14.10 -2.54
C GLU A 68 11.50 14.95 -1.61
N CYS A 69 12.00 16.11 -1.23
CA CYS A 69 11.27 17.10 -0.43
C CYS A 69 11.46 18.49 -1.01
N LEU A 70 10.36 19.11 -1.45
CA LEU A 70 10.35 20.47 -1.96
C LEU A 70 9.54 21.37 -1.02
N ASP A 71 10.21 22.35 -0.39
CA ASP A 71 9.53 23.41 0.38
C ASP A 71 8.95 24.45 -0.60
N LEU A 72 7.64 24.67 -0.56
CA LEU A 72 6.95 25.63 -1.40
C LEU A 72 7.11 27.05 -0.84
N ALA A 73 8.29 27.64 -1.08
CA ALA A 73 8.63 29.06 -0.83
C ALA A 73 8.35 29.53 0.60
N GLY A 74 8.69 28.76 1.62
CA GLY A 74 8.52 29.15 3.03
C GLY A 74 7.05 29.24 3.48
N SER A 75 6.12 28.73 2.68
CA SER A 75 4.68 28.76 2.99
C SER A 75 4.28 27.74 4.07
N GLY A 76 5.22 26.94 4.57
CA GLY A 76 4.94 25.80 5.44
C GLY A 76 4.26 24.63 4.74
N ARG A 77 4.31 24.60 3.41
CA ARG A 77 3.79 23.51 2.57
C ARG A 77 4.94 22.77 1.92
N PHE A 78 4.84 21.45 1.86
CA PHE A 78 5.82 20.62 1.21
C PHE A 78 5.18 19.77 0.11
N MET A 79 5.92 19.53 -0.95
CA MET A 79 5.67 18.43 -1.87
C MET A 79 6.71 17.35 -1.59
N LEU A 80 6.25 16.14 -1.34
CA LEU A 80 7.11 14.99 -1.07
C LEU A 80 6.94 13.94 -2.15
N ARG A 81 8.04 13.27 -2.46
CA ARG A 81 7.99 11.92 -3.03
C ARG A 81 8.55 10.98 -1.99
N CYS A 82 7.81 9.93 -1.72
CA CYS A 82 8.23 8.88 -0.80
C CYS A 82 8.17 7.53 -1.51
N ARG A 83 8.97 6.59 -1.04
CA ARG A 83 8.90 5.19 -1.45
C ARG A 83 8.59 4.36 -0.21
N THR A 84 7.58 3.53 -0.29
CA THR A 84 7.26 2.61 0.80
C THR A 84 8.22 1.43 0.79
N GLY A 85 8.53 0.92 1.97
CA GLY A 85 9.48 -0.16 2.16
C GLY A 85 8.92 -1.25 3.08
N GLU A 86 9.68 -1.59 4.10
CA GLU A 86 9.38 -2.66 5.03
C GLU A 86 8.03 -2.50 5.75
N ARG A 87 7.38 -3.63 6.01
CA ARG A 87 6.20 -3.68 6.86
C ARG A 87 6.56 -3.42 8.31
N ILE A 88 5.66 -2.73 8.98
CA ILE A 88 5.73 -2.49 10.42
C ILE A 88 4.42 -2.89 11.09
N ARG A 89 4.54 -3.31 12.35
CA ARG A 89 3.42 -3.48 13.26
C ARG A 89 3.53 -2.46 14.39
N VAL A 90 2.44 -1.76 14.66
CA VAL A 90 2.32 -0.85 15.79
C VAL A 90 2.19 -1.69 17.06
N CYS A 91 3.09 -1.44 18.01
CA CYS A 91 3.05 -2.05 19.34
C CYS A 91 2.23 -1.21 20.31
N ASP A 92 2.33 0.12 20.20
CA ASP A 92 1.61 1.05 21.05
C ASP A 92 1.51 2.42 20.37
N TRP A 93 0.34 3.08 20.50
CA TRP A 93 0.13 4.43 20.05
C TRP A 93 0.49 5.41 21.17
N LEU A 94 1.34 6.36 20.85
CA LEU A 94 1.75 7.42 21.76
C LEU A 94 0.82 8.64 21.60
N PRO A 95 0.73 9.52 22.59
CA PRO A 95 0.01 10.80 22.44
C PRO A 95 0.52 11.58 21.23
N ASP A 96 -0.40 12.15 20.45
CA ASP A 96 -0.07 13.02 19.33
C ASP A 96 0.62 14.29 19.86
N ASP A 97 1.81 14.62 19.33
CA ASP A 97 2.58 15.78 19.75
C ASP A 97 3.61 16.23 18.69
N PRO A 98 3.29 17.15 17.80
CA PRO A 98 1.95 17.57 17.38
C PRO A 98 1.31 16.63 16.34
N TYR A 99 2.00 15.60 15.90
CA TYR A 99 1.58 14.60 14.92
C TYR A 99 1.48 13.21 15.55
N PRO A 100 0.79 12.27 14.89
CA PRO A 100 0.69 10.89 15.37
C PRO A 100 2.06 10.23 15.54
N ARG A 101 2.24 9.52 16.66
CA ARG A 101 3.46 8.77 16.97
C ARG A 101 3.13 7.39 17.48
N ALA A 102 3.97 6.41 17.16
CA ALA A 102 3.81 5.05 17.64
C ALA A 102 5.15 4.39 17.98
N MET A 103 5.09 3.41 18.87
CA MET A 103 6.11 2.39 19.00
C MET A 103 5.82 1.32 17.96
N VAL A 104 6.78 1.07 17.08
CA VAL A 104 6.64 0.11 15.99
C VAL A 104 7.76 -0.90 16.00
N GLN A 105 7.51 -2.07 15.44
CA GLN A 105 8.52 -3.06 15.15
C GLN A 105 8.47 -3.44 13.66
N ALA A 106 9.61 -3.78 13.07
CA ALA A 106 9.63 -4.40 11.74
C ALA A 106 8.82 -5.70 11.80
N TRP A 107 8.01 -5.94 10.77
CA TRP A 107 7.19 -7.14 10.71
C TRP A 107 7.40 -7.89 9.38
N PRO A 108 8.50 -8.64 9.28
CA PRO A 108 8.76 -9.51 8.13
C PRO A 108 7.70 -10.61 8.04
N ASP A 109 7.70 -11.32 6.93
CA ASP A 109 6.82 -12.48 6.77
C ASP A 109 7.13 -13.53 7.83
N GLU A 110 6.07 -14.04 8.45
CA GLU A 110 6.13 -15.16 9.37
C GLU A 110 6.33 -16.47 8.57
N PRO A 111 6.97 -17.48 9.15
CA PRO A 111 7.07 -18.78 8.51
C PRO A 111 5.68 -19.35 8.17
N GLY A 112 5.52 -19.82 6.94
CA GLY A 112 4.27 -20.38 6.43
C GLY A 112 4.54 -21.38 5.30
N GLU A 113 3.47 -21.91 4.71
CA GLU A 113 3.58 -22.75 3.52
C GLU A 113 4.23 -21.96 2.38
N PRO A 114 5.15 -22.58 1.62
CA PRO A 114 5.78 -21.90 0.48
C PRO A 114 4.76 -21.68 -0.63
N VAL A 115 4.77 -20.48 -1.21
CA VAL A 115 4.01 -20.18 -2.41
C VAL A 115 4.74 -20.75 -3.62
N THR A 116 4.07 -21.61 -4.38
CA THR A 116 4.65 -22.25 -5.56
C THR A 116 4.55 -21.37 -6.80
N ALA A 117 5.38 -21.65 -7.81
CA ALA A 117 5.33 -20.94 -9.08
C ALA A 117 3.96 -21.14 -9.76
N ASP A 118 3.39 -22.35 -9.70
CA ASP A 118 2.09 -22.66 -10.30
C ASP A 118 0.96 -21.82 -9.65
N GLN A 119 1.00 -21.63 -8.33
CA GLN A 119 0.02 -20.79 -7.63
C GLN A 119 0.12 -19.33 -8.02
N LEU A 120 1.35 -18.82 -8.22
CA LEU A 120 1.55 -17.45 -8.70
C LEU A 120 1.06 -17.29 -10.13
N GLU A 121 1.38 -18.24 -11.02
CA GLU A 121 0.94 -18.23 -12.42
C GLU A 121 -0.59 -18.28 -12.51
N GLU A 122 -1.25 -19.13 -11.72
CA GLU A 122 -2.72 -19.19 -11.64
C GLU A 122 -3.33 -17.86 -11.22
N LEU A 123 -2.77 -17.20 -10.20
CA LEU A 123 -3.22 -15.87 -9.76
C LEU A 123 -2.99 -14.82 -10.86
N GLU A 124 -1.82 -14.83 -11.51
CA GLU A 124 -1.50 -13.92 -12.61
C GLU A 124 -2.47 -14.08 -13.78
N ASP A 125 -2.83 -15.31 -14.13
CA ASP A 125 -3.81 -15.60 -15.18
C ASP A 125 -5.20 -15.06 -14.81
N ARG A 126 -5.62 -15.19 -13.57
CA ARG A 126 -6.87 -14.62 -13.07
C ARG A 126 -6.85 -13.09 -13.11
N VAL A 127 -5.75 -12.46 -12.74
CA VAL A 127 -5.57 -11.01 -12.84
C VAL A 127 -5.63 -10.57 -14.31
N MET A 128 -4.98 -11.31 -15.23
CA MET A 128 -5.06 -11.01 -16.66
C MET A 128 -6.49 -11.13 -17.19
N ALA A 129 -7.19 -12.20 -16.87
CA ALA A 129 -8.59 -12.38 -17.27
C ALA A 129 -9.49 -11.25 -16.76
N LEU A 130 -9.23 -10.74 -15.52
CA LEU A 130 -9.93 -9.59 -14.98
C LEU A 130 -9.68 -8.33 -15.84
N PHE A 131 -8.44 -8.04 -16.19
CA PHE A 131 -8.10 -6.87 -17.02
C PHE A 131 -8.62 -7.00 -18.46
N GLU A 132 -8.62 -8.19 -19.03
CA GLU A 132 -9.24 -8.46 -20.36
C GLU A 132 -10.73 -8.10 -20.35
N ARG A 133 -11.44 -8.48 -19.31
CA ARG A 133 -12.87 -8.15 -19.13
C ARG A 133 -13.09 -6.65 -18.96
N ILE A 134 -12.26 -5.99 -18.17
CA ILE A 134 -12.32 -4.53 -18.00
C ILE A 134 -12.05 -3.83 -19.35
N ALA A 135 -11.04 -4.25 -20.08
CA ALA A 135 -10.65 -3.69 -21.36
C ALA A 135 -11.78 -3.89 -22.42
N ALA A 136 -12.35 -5.07 -22.48
CA ALA A 136 -13.49 -5.37 -23.35
C ALA A 136 -14.70 -4.49 -23.03
N ALA A 137 -15.04 -4.34 -21.75
CA ALA A 137 -16.15 -3.49 -21.30
C ALA A 137 -15.95 -2.00 -21.64
N ARG A 138 -14.71 -1.53 -21.62
CA ARG A 138 -14.35 -0.14 -21.94
C ARG A 138 -14.01 0.08 -23.42
N ASN A 139 -14.05 -0.98 -24.23
CA ASN A 139 -13.63 -0.96 -25.63
C ASN A 139 -12.23 -0.38 -25.84
N VAL A 140 -11.28 -0.77 -25.00
CA VAL A 140 -9.86 -0.38 -25.07
C VAL A 140 -8.99 -1.61 -25.30
N LEU A 141 -7.84 -1.40 -25.95
CA LEU A 141 -6.85 -2.45 -26.11
C LEU A 141 -6.11 -2.68 -24.81
N LEU A 142 -6.00 -3.96 -24.40
CA LEU A 142 -5.18 -4.32 -23.27
C LEU A 142 -3.69 -4.34 -23.70
N PRO A 143 -2.78 -3.77 -22.92
CA PRO A 143 -1.34 -3.90 -23.14
C PRO A 143 -0.86 -5.34 -22.98
N ASP A 144 0.39 -5.61 -23.39
CA ASP A 144 1.02 -6.92 -23.21
C ASP A 144 1.04 -7.33 -21.72
N ARG A 145 0.97 -8.64 -21.46
CA ARG A 145 0.97 -9.24 -20.12
C ARG A 145 2.06 -8.66 -19.21
N ALA A 146 3.27 -8.48 -19.72
CA ALA A 146 4.39 -7.93 -18.96
C ALA A 146 4.17 -6.47 -18.52
N LEU A 147 3.43 -5.67 -19.28
CA LEU A 147 3.06 -4.31 -18.90
C LEU A 147 1.94 -4.28 -17.86
N VAL A 148 0.99 -5.22 -17.97
CA VAL A 148 -0.14 -5.32 -17.03
C VAL A 148 0.33 -5.85 -15.68
N LEU A 149 1.06 -6.95 -15.66
CA LEU A 149 1.50 -7.62 -14.44
C LEU A 149 2.83 -7.08 -13.89
N GLY A 150 3.58 -6.31 -14.69
CA GLY A 150 4.95 -5.92 -14.40
C GLY A 150 5.95 -6.96 -14.89
N SER A 151 7.09 -6.47 -15.38
CA SER A 151 8.16 -7.31 -15.94
C SER A 151 9.10 -7.92 -14.88
N ASP A 152 8.70 -7.91 -13.61
CA ASP A 152 9.56 -8.37 -12.51
C ASP A 152 9.66 -9.90 -12.47
N ALA A 153 9.91 -10.49 -13.65
CA ALA A 153 10.30 -11.90 -13.80
C ALA A 153 11.54 -12.27 -12.96
N ASP A 154 12.26 -11.25 -12.47
CA ASP A 154 13.45 -11.38 -11.65
C ASP A 154 13.19 -11.25 -10.14
N THR A 155 11.95 -10.98 -9.70
CA THR A 155 11.63 -10.97 -8.27
C THR A 155 11.54 -12.40 -7.76
N VAL A 156 12.66 -12.87 -7.22
CA VAL A 156 12.83 -14.24 -6.70
C VAL A 156 11.93 -14.51 -5.47
N ASP A 157 11.45 -13.46 -4.81
CA ASP A 157 10.63 -13.55 -3.60
C ASP A 157 9.13 -13.51 -3.96
N PRO A 158 8.40 -14.66 -3.78
CA PRO A 158 6.97 -14.71 -4.04
C PRO A 158 6.14 -13.70 -3.22
N GLY A 159 6.57 -13.40 -2.00
CA GLY A 159 5.89 -12.43 -1.13
C GLY A 159 5.94 -11.01 -1.68
N LEU A 160 7.09 -10.60 -2.22
CA LEU A 160 7.25 -9.30 -2.88
C LEU A 160 6.47 -9.26 -4.21
N ARG A 161 6.46 -10.36 -4.95
CA ARG A 161 5.68 -10.49 -6.20
C ARG A 161 4.19 -10.28 -5.96
N LEU A 162 3.65 -10.84 -4.88
CA LEU A 162 2.24 -10.65 -4.50
C LEU A 162 1.90 -9.19 -4.19
N TYR A 163 2.80 -8.43 -3.55
CA TYR A 163 2.60 -6.99 -3.38
C TYR A 163 2.61 -6.23 -4.71
N ALA A 164 3.54 -6.56 -5.59
CA ALA A 164 3.61 -5.95 -6.92
C ALA A 164 2.34 -6.21 -7.74
N LEU A 165 1.75 -7.41 -7.67
CA LEU A 165 0.46 -7.72 -8.28
C LEU A 165 -0.68 -6.94 -7.62
N ALA A 166 -0.76 -6.95 -6.29
CA ALA A 166 -1.80 -6.26 -5.54
C ALA A 166 -1.82 -4.74 -5.78
N SER A 167 -0.67 -4.13 -6.03
CA SER A 167 -0.58 -2.69 -6.34
C SER A 167 -1.20 -2.32 -7.69
N ARG A 168 -1.38 -3.29 -8.59
CA ARG A 168 -1.91 -3.12 -9.95
C ARG A 168 -3.40 -3.41 -10.06
N VAL A 169 -3.91 -4.32 -9.23
CA VAL A 169 -5.33 -4.70 -9.22
C VAL A 169 -6.16 -3.58 -8.57
N PRO A 170 -7.32 -3.19 -9.13
CA PRO A 170 -8.16 -2.12 -8.58
C PRO A 170 -8.98 -2.59 -7.36
N ILE A 171 -8.29 -3.11 -6.34
CA ILE A 171 -8.87 -3.54 -5.08
C ILE A 171 -9.08 -2.37 -4.12
N GLY A 172 -10.10 -2.47 -3.27
CA GLY A 172 -10.42 -1.43 -2.30
C GLY A 172 -9.43 -1.32 -1.14
N PRO A 173 -9.52 -0.23 -0.33
CA PRO A 173 -8.61 -0.03 0.80
C PRO A 173 -8.63 -1.16 1.84
N ALA A 174 -9.79 -1.79 2.06
CA ALA A 174 -9.93 -2.90 2.98
C ALA A 174 -9.21 -4.16 2.47
N ASP A 175 -9.36 -4.48 1.18
CA ASP A 175 -8.69 -5.62 0.57
C ASP A 175 -7.17 -5.39 0.50
N ARG A 176 -6.74 -4.17 0.15
CA ARG A 176 -5.32 -3.80 0.22
C ARG A 176 -4.75 -3.99 1.61
N TYR A 177 -5.52 -3.60 2.64
CA TYR A 177 -5.12 -3.82 4.02
C TYR A 177 -5.04 -5.31 4.37
N SER A 178 -5.99 -6.13 3.92
CA SER A 178 -5.95 -7.59 4.12
C SER A 178 -4.70 -8.21 3.51
N VAL A 179 -4.31 -7.78 2.30
CA VAL A 179 -3.06 -8.21 1.64
C VAL A 179 -1.83 -7.75 2.44
N LEU A 180 -1.81 -6.49 2.92
CA LEU A 180 -0.70 -5.97 3.72
C LEU A 180 -0.59 -6.66 5.08
N ALA A 181 -1.73 -6.92 5.73
CA ALA A 181 -1.81 -7.48 7.07
C ALA A 181 -1.69 -9.01 7.10
N ALA A 182 -1.57 -9.66 5.96
CA ALA A 182 -1.35 -11.11 5.88
C ALA A 182 0.01 -11.48 6.51
N PRO A 183 0.05 -12.39 7.51
CA PRO A 183 1.28 -12.71 8.24
C PRO A 183 2.35 -13.35 7.35
N SER A 184 1.95 -14.20 6.40
CA SER A 184 2.86 -14.95 5.53
C SER A 184 2.55 -14.72 4.04
N ALA A 185 3.47 -15.16 3.16
CA ALA A 185 3.25 -15.12 1.72
C ALA A 185 2.05 -15.97 1.29
N ALA A 186 1.80 -17.12 1.91
CA ALA A 186 0.66 -17.97 1.60
C ALA A 186 -0.68 -17.31 1.96
N GLU A 187 -0.76 -16.68 3.12
CA GLU A 187 -1.97 -15.94 3.53
C GLU A 187 -2.17 -14.67 2.68
N ARG A 188 -1.08 -14.06 2.23
CA ARG A 188 -1.11 -12.94 1.29
C ARG A 188 -1.65 -13.36 -0.08
N LEU A 189 -1.23 -14.54 -0.57
CA LEU A 189 -1.76 -15.14 -1.80
C LEU A 189 -3.27 -15.36 -1.67
N ALA A 190 -3.73 -15.94 -0.56
CA ALA A 190 -5.16 -16.15 -0.31
C ALA A 190 -5.92 -14.80 -0.27
N ALA A 191 -5.45 -13.83 0.49
CA ALA A 191 -6.08 -12.51 0.61
C ALA A 191 -6.17 -11.79 -0.75
N LEU A 192 -5.11 -11.86 -1.58
CA LEU A 192 -5.13 -11.26 -2.92
C LEU A 192 -6.05 -12.03 -3.87
N SER A 193 -6.10 -13.36 -3.77
CA SER A 193 -7.03 -14.19 -4.55
C SER A 193 -8.48 -13.82 -4.27
N ASP A 194 -8.87 -13.70 -3.00
CA ASP A 194 -10.21 -13.31 -2.59
C ASP A 194 -10.57 -11.88 -3.07
N ALA A 195 -9.59 -10.98 -3.02
CA ALA A 195 -9.77 -9.60 -3.50
C ALA A 195 -9.98 -9.56 -5.02
N VAL A 196 -9.23 -10.35 -5.80
CA VAL A 196 -9.40 -10.48 -7.27
C VAL A 196 -10.78 -11.02 -7.61
N ASP A 197 -11.25 -12.06 -6.90
CA ASP A 197 -12.59 -12.64 -7.10
C ASP A 197 -13.70 -11.62 -6.77
N SER A 198 -13.52 -10.86 -5.70
CA SER A 198 -14.47 -9.80 -5.32
C SER A 198 -14.59 -8.73 -6.41
N VAL A 199 -13.47 -8.27 -6.96
CA VAL A 199 -13.47 -7.30 -8.07
C VAL A 199 -14.09 -7.92 -9.33
N ALA A 200 -13.79 -9.17 -9.64
CA ALA A 200 -14.35 -9.87 -10.79
C ALA A 200 -15.88 -9.95 -10.70
N ALA A 201 -16.41 -10.29 -9.53
CA ALA A 201 -17.85 -10.36 -9.29
C ALA A 201 -18.54 -9.00 -9.46
N VAL A 202 -17.91 -7.91 -8.95
CA VAL A 202 -18.45 -6.54 -9.11
C VAL A 202 -18.50 -6.15 -10.60
N ILE A 203 -17.45 -6.47 -11.36
CA ILE A 203 -17.40 -6.17 -12.80
C ILE A 203 -18.48 -6.97 -13.55
N GLU A 204 -18.67 -8.27 -13.24
CA GLU A 204 -19.72 -9.07 -13.83
C GLU A 204 -21.11 -8.47 -13.61
N PHE A 205 -21.38 -8.05 -12.38
CA PHE A 205 -22.65 -7.42 -12.05
C PHE A 205 -22.87 -6.15 -12.87
N GLN A 206 -21.86 -5.26 -12.95
CA GLN A 206 -21.95 -4.02 -13.72
C GLN A 206 -22.11 -4.21 -15.23
N LEU A 207 -21.63 -5.34 -15.79
CA LEU A 207 -21.77 -5.65 -17.22
C LEU A 207 -23.09 -6.35 -17.55
N SER A 208 -23.84 -6.79 -16.54
CA SER A 208 -25.12 -7.48 -16.70
C SER A 208 -26.30 -6.52 -16.67
N GLU A 209 -26.09 -5.26 -16.31
CA GLU A 209 -27.07 -4.16 -16.34
C GLU A 209 -27.04 -3.39 -17.68
#